data_8f6b3c6258466553e06b98cefcd5f486
#
_entry.id   8f6b3c6258466553e06b98cefcd5f486
#
_cell.length_a   1.000
_cell.length_b   1.000
_cell.length_c   1.000
_cell.angle_alpha   90.00
_cell.angle_beta   90.00
_cell.angle_gamma   90.00
#
_symmetry.space_group_name_H-M   'P 1'
#
loop_
_entity.id
_entity.type
_entity.pdbx_description
1 polymer ?
#
loop_
_entity_poly.entity_id
_entity_poly.type
_entity_poly.pdbx_seq_one_letter_code
_entity_poly.pdbx_strand_id
1 'polypeptide(L)'
;MYTFKPFVFMKHEAQSVERPKGRSGHRIVCNDKNLYSYGGFNPCIPDTDPDMRNDQVWIASKPLFKEVWKFNLVTQQWKRLPGQDNMPNELASNAVVLRGNALMVYGGTGVPFGESCSNHLYVCNVDDGKMYTVPAKGELPEPQYGQALICHGSYLYTVGGTTGYEYTCDIHRFNLRTGVWEPVYICSGRDQSEPAGRYRHELAFDGKLIYVLGGGTAAEAFGFSEIPAFDLETNKWIVLNTYGDSDNNTVPEPRRCHGSVQYTDEKTGVTSVVISGGYNGDHVFSDVWKLDLNILQWTCLRKCILPCPVYFHSAALTPEGRMYTFGGIIRVNNEIARTNAVHSVWLTIPKLSEMCWQAVIYYNPDIRHKTRNELLCMGIPLKFVQRIDWVISGETHHADACTIF
;
A
#
# COMPACT_ATOMS: atom_id res chain seq x y z
N MET A 1 18.99 17.24 -20.62
CA MET A 1 19.32 15.84 -20.94
C MET A 1 18.69 14.94 -19.88
N TYR A 2 18.04 13.84 -20.28
CA TYR A 2 17.51 12.87 -19.33
C TYR A 2 18.65 12.27 -18.51
N THR A 3 18.48 12.25 -17.19
CA THR A 3 19.43 11.63 -16.28
C THR A 3 18.67 10.69 -15.36
N PHE A 4 19.00 9.41 -15.39
CA PHE A 4 18.47 8.43 -14.48
C PHE A 4 19.01 8.69 -13.06
N LYS A 5 18.12 8.83 -12.07
CA LYS A 5 18.48 9.13 -10.69
C LYS A 5 17.86 8.07 -9.77
N PRO A 6 18.55 6.95 -9.48
CA PRO A 6 18.09 6.00 -8.47
C PRO A 6 18.19 6.63 -7.08
N PHE A 7 17.37 6.17 -6.16
CA PHE A 7 17.32 6.60 -4.75
C PHE A 7 17.02 8.09 -4.54
N VAL A 8 16.39 8.75 -5.53
CA VAL A 8 15.92 10.14 -5.42
C VAL A 8 14.44 10.18 -5.70
N PHE A 9 13.65 10.71 -4.74
CA PHE A 9 12.22 10.89 -4.93
C PHE A 9 11.92 11.92 -6.02
N MET A 10 10.98 11.58 -6.86
CA MET A 10 10.41 12.45 -7.88
C MET A 10 8.93 12.66 -7.60
N LYS A 11 8.48 13.92 -7.65
CA LYS A 11 7.06 14.26 -7.58
C LYS A 11 6.43 14.07 -8.95
N HIS A 12 5.21 13.54 -8.96
CA HIS A 12 4.37 13.42 -10.16
C HIS A 12 3.29 14.48 -10.12
N GLU A 13 3.24 15.29 -11.16
CA GLU A 13 2.16 16.27 -11.35
C GLU A 13 1.05 15.60 -12.15
N ALA A 14 -0.12 15.45 -11.51
CA ALA A 14 -1.27 14.86 -12.17
C ALA A 14 -1.69 15.69 -13.39
N GLN A 15 -1.86 15.01 -14.53
CA GLN A 15 -2.26 15.63 -15.80
C GLN A 15 -3.79 15.65 -15.97
N SER A 16 -4.54 14.99 -15.10
CA SER A 16 -6.00 14.97 -15.09
C SER A 16 -6.58 16.15 -14.31
N VAL A 17 -7.74 16.65 -14.75
CA VAL A 17 -8.53 17.64 -14.01
C VAL A 17 -9.08 17.00 -12.74
N GLU A 18 -9.71 15.82 -12.88
CA GLU A 18 -10.17 15.04 -11.75
C GLU A 18 -9.00 14.30 -11.09
N ARG A 19 -8.95 14.35 -9.78
CA ARG A 19 -7.93 13.69 -8.97
C ARG A 19 -8.41 13.47 -7.55
N PRO A 20 -7.91 12.45 -6.85
CA PRO A 20 -8.27 12.23 -5.45
C PRO A 20 -7.87 13.42 -4.57
N LYS A 21 -8.73 13.77 -3.64
CA LYS A 21 -8.42 14.74 -2.58
C LYS A 21 -7.36 14.21 -1.63
N GLY A 22 -6.67 15.10 -0.93
CA GLY A 22 -5.71 14.75 0.12
C GLY A 22 -6.35 13.87 1.18
N ARG A 23 -5.66 12.78 1.56
CA ARG A 23 -6.21 11.74 2.43
C ARG A 23 -5.16 11.04 3.29
N SER A 24 -5.62 10.47 4.38
CA SER A 24 -4.86 9.59 5.27
C SER A 24 -5.64 8.30 5.52
N GLY A 25 -4.97 7.27 6.01
CA GLY A 25 -5.66 6.01 6.33
C GLY A 25 -6.17 5.22 5.13
N HIS A 26 -5.91 5.67 3.91
CA HIS A 26 -6.09 4.94 2.66
C HIS A 26 -4.98 3.90 2.49
N ARG A 27 -5.13 3.05 1.47
CA ARG A 27 -4.06 2.15 1.01
C ARG A 27 -3.86 2.30 -0.48
N ILE A 28 -2.61 2.11 -0.93
CA ILE A 28 -2.28 1.97 -2.34
C ILE A 28 -1.66 0.62 -2.64
N VAL A 29 -1.91 0.17 -3.85
CA VAL A 29 -1.20 -0.95 -4.48
C VAL A 29 -0.87 -0.56 -5.92
N CYS A 30 0.11 -1.21 -6.53
CA CYS A 30 0.40 -0.97 -7.94
C CYS A 30 0.79 -2.26 -8.67
N ASN A 31 0.63 -2.22 -9.98
CA ASN A 31 1.23 -3.13 -10.92
C ASN A 31 2.21 -2.35 -11.82
N ASP A 32 2.63 -2.93 -12.93
CA ASP A 32 3.54 -2.29 -13.90
C ASP A 32 2.90 -1.13 -14.69
N LYS A 33 1.58 -0.98 -14.62
CA LYS A 33 0.78 -0.03 -15.40
C LYS A 33 0.18 1.08 -14.55
N ASN A 34 -0.41 0.73 -13.42
CA ASN A 34 -1.24 1.63 -12.62
C ASN A 34 -0.94 1.53 -11.13
N LEU A 35 -1.14 2.64 -10.44
CA LEU A 35 -1.30 2.71 -9.00
C LEU A 35 -2.79 2.83 -8.68
N TYR A 36 -3.27 2.07 -7.71
CA TYR A 36 -4.65 2.11 -7.24
C TYR A 36 -4.69 2.61 -5.82
N SER A 37 -5.62 3.54 -5.52
CA SER A 37 -5.84 4.07 -4.17
C SER A 37 -7.24 3.73 -3.71
N TYR A 38 -7.36 3.12 -2.54
CA TYR A 38 -8.62 2.69 -1.92
C TYR A 38 -8.93 3.48 -0.67
N GLY A 39 -10.13 4.04 -0.59
CA GLY A 39 -10.68 4.64 0.63
C GLY A 39 -9.90 5.83 1.18
N GLY A 40 -9.90 5.92 2.50
CA GLY A 40 -9.21 6.95 3.26
C GLY A 40 -10.13 7.94 3.94
N PHE A 41 -9.52 8.93 4.59
CA PHE A 41 -10.18 9.85 5.49
C PHE A 41 -9.61 11.27 5.38
N ASN A 42 -10.47 12.27 5.35
CA ASN A 42 -10.09 13.68 5.48
C ASN A 42 -11.22 14.53 6.10
N PRO A 43 -11.14 14.88 7.38
CA PRO A 43 -12.16 15.69 8.03
C PRO A 43 -12.03 17.19 7.76
N CYS A 44 -10.97 17.62 7.04
CA CYS A 44 -10.67 19.04 6.81
C CYS A 44 -11.21 19.56 5.48
N ILE A 45 -11.97 18.75 4.71
CA ILE A 45 -12.58 19.21 3.47
C ILE A 45 -13.82 20.03 3.83
N PRO A 46 -13.88 21.32 3.45
CA PRO A 46 -15.04 22.15 3.74
C PRO A 46 -16.25 21.74 2.90
N ASP A 47 -17.46 21.94 3.44
CA ASP A 47 -18.71 21.65 2.71
C ASP A 47 -18.87 22.50 1.45
N THR A 48 -18.14 23.60 1.35
CA THR A 48 -18.11 24.51 0.19
C THR A 48 -17.08 24.12 -0.88
N ASP A 49 -16.32 23.03 -0.67
CA ASP A 49 -15.31 22.58 -1.64
C ASP A 49 -15.95 22.39 -3.04
N PRO A 50 -15.45 23.03 -4.09
CA PRO A 50 -16.10 23.07 -5.40
C PRO A 50 -16.23 21.69 -6.06
N ASP A 51 -15.30 20.76 -5.77
CA ASP A 51 -15.30 19.43 -6.35
C ASP A 51 -16.16 18.43 -5.55
N MET A 52 -16.30 18.67 -4.24
CA MET A 52 -16.93 17.71 -3.31
C MET A 52 -18.36 18.08 -2.93
N ARG A 53 -18.72 19.38 -2.95
CA ARG A 53 -20.03 19.88 -2.50
C ARG A 53 -21.25 19.27 -3.21
N ASN A 54 -21.07 18.80 -4.44
CA ASN A 54 -22.12 18.19 -5.25
C ASN A 54 -21.94 16.68 -5.44
N ASP A 55 -20.88 16.08 -4.89
CA ASP A 55 -20.66 14.62 -4.97
C ASP A 55 -21.53 13.92 -3.92
N GLN A 56 -22.60 13.26 -4.37
CA GLN A 56 -23.57 12.59 -3.50
C GLN A 56 -22.93 11.44 -2.70
N VAL A 57 -21.93 10.76 -3.28
CA VAL A 57 -21.20 9.69 -2.58
C VAL A 57 -20.39 10.27 -1.42
N TRP A 58 -19.68 11.38 -1.65
CA TRP A 58 -18.98 12.09 -0.60
C TRP A 58 -19.91 12.62 0.51
N ILE A 59 -21.00 13.28 0.11
CA ILE A 59 -21.97 13.82 1.06
C ILE A 59 -22.52 12.74 2.01
N ALA A 60 -22.74 11.53 1.48
CA ALA A 60 -23.26 10.39 2.23
C ALA A 60 -22.20 9.70 3.11
N SER A 61 -20.90 9.81 2.77
CA SER A 61 -19.82 9.05 3.43
C SER A 61 -18.80 9.92 4.18
N LYS A 62 -18.86 11.26 4.03
CA LYS A 62 -17.89 12.16 4.64
C LYS A 62 -17.77 11.92 6.15
N PRO A 63 -16.56 11.98 6.69
CA PRO A 63 -15.29 12.39 6.08
C PRO A 63 -14.47 11.24 5.47
N LEU A 64 -15.12 10.12 5.15
CA LEU A 64 -14.50 8.94 4.54
C LEU A 64 -14.68 8.97 3.02
N PHE A 65 -13.67 8.52 2.29
CA PHE A 65 -13.71 8.43 0.83
C PHE A 65 -14.22 7.07 0.35
N LYS A 66 -15.46 7.02 -0.08
CA LYS A 66 -16.09 5.81 -0.65
C LYS A 66 -15.77 5.73 -2.15
N GLU A 67 -14.48 5.50 -2.46
CA GLU A 67 -13.99 5.53 -3.84
C GLU A 67 -12.69 4.73 -4.02
N VAL A 68 -12.50 4.26 -5.26
CA VAL A 68 -11.24 3.68 -5.73
C VAL A 68 -10.74 4.52 -6.90
N TRP A 69 -9.49 4.95 -6.84
CA TRP A 69 -8.85 5.71 -7.90
C TRP A 69 -7.74 4.90 -8.55
N LYS A 70 -7.58 5.11 -9.84
CA LYS A 70 -6.50 4.56 -10.64
C LYS A 70 -5.64 5.69 -11.19
N PHE A 71 -4.32 5.63 -10.98
CA PHE A 71 -3.33 6.54 -11.54
C PHE A 71 -2.47 5.79 -12.54
N ASN A 72 -2.52 6.18 -13.81
CA ASN A 72 -1.66 5.55 -14.81
C ASN A 72 -0.22 6.08 -14.71
N LEU A 73 0.75 5.16 -14.58
CA LEU A 73 2.15 5.48 -14.30
C LEU A 73 2.86 6.17 -15.49
N VAL A 74 2.31 6.05 -16.70
CA VAL A 74 2.85 6.67 -17.91
C VAL A 74 2.21 8.01 -18.20
N THR A 75 0.86 8.04 -18.28
CA THR A 75 0.12 9.26 -18.61
C THR A 75 0.02 10.24 -17.44
N GLN A 76 0.24 9.77 -16.22
CA GLN A 76 0.09 10.51 -14.97
C GLN A 76 -1.33 11.08 -14.79
N GLN A 77 -2.32 10.35 -15.29
CA GLN A 77 -3.73 10.70 -15.17
C GLN A 77 -4.41 9.86 -14.12
N TRP A 78 -5.20 10.52 -13.28
CA TRP A 78 -6.12 9.87 -12.36
C TRP A 78 -7.45 9.58 -13.05
N LYS A 79 -8.05 8.45 -12.70
CA LYS A 79 -9.41 8.09 -13.08
C LYS A 79 -10.07 7.42 -11.87
N ARG A 80 -11.25 7.91 -11.50
CA ARG A 80 -12.11 7.25 -10.51
C ARG A 80 -12.72 6.00 -11.15
N LEU A 81 -12.61 4.86 -10.47
CA LEU A 81 -13.25 3.63 -10.93
C LEU A 81 -14.75 3.68 -10.60
N PRO A 82 -15.62 3.09 -11.42
CA PRO A 82 -17.05 2.97 -11.10
C PRO A 82 -17.29 1.96 -9.98
N GLY A 83 -18.53 1.82 -9.50
CA GLY A 83 -18.92 0.74 -8.58
C GLY A 83 -18.81 1.07 -7.09
N GLN A 84 -18.81 2.35 -6.72
CA GLN A 84 -18.74 2.78 -5.31
C GLN A 84 -19.94 2.33 -4.47
N ASP A 85 -21.08 2.07 -5.07
CA ASP A 85 -22.33 1.70 -4.37
C ASP A 85 -22.17 0.41 -3.54
N ASN A 86 -21.28 -0.49 -3.97
CA ASN A 86 -21.02 -1.76 -3.29
C ASN A 86 -19.81 -1.69 -2.33
N MET A 87 -19.21 -0.52 -2.12
CA MET A 87 -18.13 -0.35 -1.16
C MET A 87 -18.67 -0.35 0.26
N PRO A 88 -17.91 -0.89 1.25
CA PRO A 88 -18.28 -0.82 2.65
C PRO A 88 -18.33 0.63 3.17
N ASN A 89 -18.74 0.79 4.42
CA ASN A 89 -18.68 2.07 5.13
C ASN A 89 -17.39 2.21 5.96
N GLU A 90 -16.70 1.10 6.21
CA GLU A 90 -15.44 1.02 6.94
C GLU A 90 -14.26 1.25 5.96
N LEU A 91 -13.99 2.52 5.65
CA LEU A 91 -13.13 2.95 4.54
C LEU A 91 -11.76 3.46 4.98
N ALA A 92 -11.50 3.48 6.28
CA ALA A 92 -10.21 3.90 6.82
C ALA A 92 -9.47 2.72 7.45
N SER A 93 -8.14 2.70 7.28
CA SER A 93 -7.25 1.73 7.93
C SER A 93 -7.48 0.28 7.52
N ASN A 94 -8.06 0.06 6.34
CA ASN A 94 -8.15 -1.26 5.73
C ASN A 94 -6.75 -1.80 5.40
N ALA A 95 -6.63 -3.11 5.32
CA ALA A 95 -5.49 -3.75 4.69
C ALA A 95 -5.85 -4.15 3.26
N VAL A 96 -4.90 -4.03 2.32
CA VAL A 96 -5.14 -4.32 0.91
C VAL A 96 -3.98 -5.11 0.31
N VAL A 97 -4.32 -5.93 -0.67
CA VAL A 97 -3.35 -6.63 -1.51
C VAL A 97 -3.89 -6.73 -2.93
N LEU A 98 -3.01 -6.61 -3.93
CA LEU A 98 -3.35 -6.77 -5.34
C LEU A 98 -2.81 -8.12 -5.84
N ARG A 99 -3.69 -8.92 -6.45
CA ARG A 99 -3.30 -10.17 -7.12
C ARG A 99 -3.95 -10.20 -8.51
N GLY A 100 -3.14 -10.06 -9.55
CA GLY A 100 -3.67 -9.85 -10.90
C GLY A 100 -4.55 -8.61 -10.94
N ASN A 101 -5.81 -8.75 -11.35
CA ASN A 101 -6.79 -7.67 -11.41
C ASN A 101 -7.72 -7.60 -10.17
N ALA A 102 -7.48 -8.46 -9.17
CA ALA A 102 -8.25 -8.50 -7.94
C ALA A 102 -7.57 -7.66 -6.84
N LEU A 103 -8.15 -6.50 -6.52
CA LEU A 103 -7.81 -5.72 -5.34
C LEU A 103 -8.61 -6.28 -4.16
N MET A 104 -7.94 -7.01 -3.28
CA MET A 104 -8.52 -7.56 -2.06
C MET A 104 -8.40 -6.56 -0.93
N VAL A 105 -9.51 -6.28 -0.25
CA VAL A 105 -9.63 -5.30 0.84
C VAL A 105 -10.23 -5.99 2.04
N TYR A 106 -9.58 -5.88 3.20
CA TYR A 106 -10.01 -6.53 4.42
C TYR A 106 -10.06 -5.57 5.59
N GLY A 107 -11.07 -5.74 6.46
CA GLY A 107 -11.23 -4.99 7.69
C GLY A 107 -11.46 -3.50 7.44
N GLY A 108 -10.99 -2.68 8.36
CA GLY A 108 -11.15 -1.24 8.32
C GLY A 108 -12.16 -0.71 9.32
N THR A 109 -12.24 0.62 9.43
CA THR A 109 -13.14 1.30 10.36
C THR A 109 -13.90 2.44 9.70
N GLY A 110 -15.12 2.66 10.20
CA GLY A 110 -15.93 3.85 9.95
C GLY A 110 -15.52 5.01 10.85
N VAL A 111 -16.41 5.99 11.01
CA VAL A 111 -16.25 7.14 11.92
C VAL A 111 -17.48 7.21 12.81
N PRO A 112 -17.30 7.29 14.14
CA PRO A 112 -16.04 7.35 14.90
C PRO A 112 -15.18 6.09 14.80
N PHE A 113 -13.85 6.27 14.83
CA PHE A 113 -12.92 5.15 14.69
C PHE A 113 -13.07 4.14 15.84
N GLY A 114 -13.20 2.85 15.51
CA GLY A 114 -13.36 1.77 16.45
C GLY A 114 -14.82 1.45 16.81
N GLU A 115 -15.79 2.34 16.56
CA GLU A 115 -17.21 2.06 16.80
C GLU A 115 -17.82 1.18 15.70
N SER A 116 -17.37 1.35 14.46
CA SER A 116 -17.75 0.49 13.33
C SER A 116 -16.48 -0.07 12.73
N CYS A 117 -16.27 -1.37 12.90
CA CYS A 117 -15.16 -2.12 12.32
C CYS A 117 -15.69 -3.26 11.45
N SER A 118 -14.90 -3.66 10.45
CA SER A 118 -15.24 -4.75 9.54
C SER A 118 -14.31 -5.95 9.71
N ASN A 119 -14.84 -7.15 9.50
CA ASN A 119 -14.08 -8.38 9.28
C ASN A 119 -14.43 -9.04 7.94
N HIS A 120 -15.04 -8.27 7.04
CA HIS A 120 -15.36 -8.75 5.71
C HIS A 120 -14.16 -8.59 4.76
N LEU A 121 -14.06 -9.55 3.84
CA LEU A 121 -13.17 -9.48 2.69
C LEU A 121 -13.96 -9.01 1.47
N TYR A 122 -13.49 -7.95 0.86
CA TYR A 122 -14.02 -7.43 -0.40
C TYR A 122 -13.02 -7.61 -1.51
N VAL A 123 -13.50 -7.80 -2.72
CA VAL A 123 -12.68 -7.84 -3.93
C VAL A 123 -13.22 -6.82 -4.92
N CYS A 124 -12.35 -5.91 -5.36
CA CYS A 124 -12.60 -5.00 -6.45
C CYS A 124 -11.84 -5.46 -7.69
N ASN A 125 -12.54 -5.68 -8.79
CA ASN A 125 -11.89 -5.87 -10.08
C ASN A 125 -11.42 -4.49 -10.58
N VAL A 126 -10.10 -4.30 -10.69
CA VAL A 126 -9.52 -3.00 -11.05
C VAL A 126 -9.70 -2.61 -12.53
N ASP A 127 -10.16 -3.50 -13.39
CA ASP A 127 -10.44 -3.20 -14.79
C ASP A 127 -11.80 -2.52 -14.97
N ASP A 128 -12.85 -3.05 -14.32
CA ASP A 128 -14.23 -2.55 -14.44
C ASP A 128 -14.76 -1.87 -13.16
N GLY A 129 -13.98 -1.88 -12.07
CA GLY A 129 -14.33 -1.25 -10.79
C GLY A 129 -15.40 -1.98 -9.98
N LYS A 130 -15.90 -3.13 -10.45
CA LYS A 130 -16.90 -3.88 -9.70
C LYS A 130 -16.36 -4.42 -8.40
N MET A 131 -17.11 -4.21 -7.34
CA MET A 131 -16.76 -4.67 -6.00
C MET A 131 -17.75 -5.72 -5.52
N TYR A 132 -17.21 -6.75 -4.89
CA TYR A 132 -17.95 -7.89 -4.35
C TYR A 132 -17.52 -8.17 -2.91
N THR A 133 -18.47 -8.50 -2.05
CA THR A 133 -18.18 -9.12 -0.76
C THR A 133 -17.87 -10.58 -1.00
N VAL A 134 -16.77 -11.08 -0.49
CA VAL A 134 -16.40 -12.49 -0.60
C VAL A 134 -17.18 -13.28 0.46
N PRO A 135 -18.00 -14.27 0.07
CA PRO A 135 -18.65 -15.14 1.03
C PRO A 135 -17.60 -15.87 1.87
N ALA A 136 -17.69 -15.74 3.19
CA ALA A 136 -16.75 -16.32 4.12
C ALA A 136 -17.45 -17.29 5.06
N LYS A 137 -16.74 -18.35 5.43
CA LYS A 137 -17.15 -19.40 6.37
C LYS A 137 -16.04 -19.63 7.40
N GLY A 138 -16.30 -20.47 8.39
CA GLY A 138 -15.32 -20.84 9.40
C GLY A 138 -15.26 -19.85 10.55
N GLU A 139 -14.11 -19.76 11.19
CA GLU A 139 -13.88 -18.91 12.35
C GLU A 139 -13.29 -17.57 11.89
N LEU A 140 -14.17 -16.57 11.77
CA LEU A 140 -13.80 -15.24 11.33
C LEU A 140 -13.02 -14.50 12.42
N PRO A 141 -11.98 -13.72 12.06
CA PRO A 141 -11.38 -12.78 13.00
C PRO A 141 -12.40 -11.78 13.54
N GLU A 142 -12.14 -11.23 14.72
CA GLU A 142 -12.92 -10.10 15.24
C GLU A 142 -12.85 -8.91 14.26
N PRO A 143 -13.94 -8.12 14.12
CA PRO A 143 -13.93 -6.90 13.33
C PRO A 143 -12.83 -5.94 13.80
N GLN A 144 -11.95 -5.49 12.89
CA GLN A 144 -10.76 -4.73 13.27
C GLN A 144 -10.24 -3.84 12.16
N TYR A 145 -9.33 -2.93 12.52
CA TYR A 145 -8.64 -2.05 11.58
C TYR A 145 -7.15 -1.89 11.91
N GLY A 146 -6.39 -1.40 10.95
CA GLY A 146 -4.95 -1.19 11.12
C GLY A 146 -4.13 -2.47 11.19
N GLN A 147 -4.73 -3.61 10.87
CA GLN A 147 -4.05 -4.88 10.63
C GLN A 147 -3.27 -4.82 9.32
N ALA A 148 -2.38 -5.78 9.12
CA ALA A 148 -1.65 -5.93 7.87
C ALA A 148 -1.98 -7.29 7.21
N LEU A 149 -1.79 -7.37 5.89
CA LEU A 149 -2.08 -8.56 5.08
C LEU A 149 -0.87 -9.01 4.28
N ILE A 150 -0.74 -10.33 4.16
CA ILE A 150 0.10 -10.96 3.13
C ILE A 150 -0.71 -12.02 2.39
N CYS A 151 -0.37 -12.22 1.10
CA CYS A 151 -0.92 -13.30 0.29
C CYS A 151 0.19 -14.29 -0.05
N HIS A 152 0.03 -15.56 0.35
CA HIS A 152 0.97 -16.62 0.05
C HIS A 152 0.24 -17.86 -0.44
N GLY A 153 0.60 -18.34 -1.63
CA GLY A 153 -0.07 -19.46 -2.26
C GLY A 153 -1.56 -19.21 -2.46
N SER A 154 -2.40 -20.06 -1.86
CA SER A 154 -3.86 -19.93 -1.86
C SER A 154 -4.42 -19.31 -0.58
N TYR A 155 -3.57 -18.72 0.27
CA TYR A 155 -3.97 -18.15 1.54
C TYR A 155 -3.70 -16.65 1.62
N LEU A 156 -4.64 -15.96 2.23
CA LEU A 156 -4.50 -14.58 2.69
C LEU A 156 -4.36 -14.62 4.21
N TYR A 157 -3.26 -14.09 4.74
CA TYR A 157 -3.00 -14.01 6.17
C TYR A 157 -3.25 -12.58 6.64
N THR A 158 -3.96 -12.44 7.77
CA THR A 158 -4.08 -11.18 8.50
C THR A 158 -3.34 -11.29 9.82
N VAL A 159 -2.65 -10.22 10.20
CA VAL A 159 -1.85 -10.17 11.44
C VAL A 159 -2.16 -8.89 12.19
N GLY A 160 -2.45 -9.03 13.48
CA GLY A 160 -2.65 -7.92 14.39
C GLY A 160 -3.83 -7.03 14.05
N GLY A 161 -3.78 -5.79 14.51
CA GLY A 161 -4.83 -4.80 14.37
C GLY A 161 -5.44 -4.38 15.71
N THR A 162 -6.53 -3.64 15.64
CA THR A 162 -7.30 -3.22 16.81
C THR A 162 -8.80 -3.27 16.54
N THR A 163 -9.57 -3.65 17.54
CA THR A 163 -11.02 -3.52 17.55
C THR A 163 -11.49 -2.10 17.87
N GLY A 164 -10.55 -1.22 18.26
CA GLY A 164 -10.80 0.10 18.83
C GLY A 164 -10.63 0.12 20.36
N TYR A 165 -10.75 -1.03 20.99
CA TYR A 165 -10.59 -1.21 22.44
C TYR A 165 -9.35 -2.01 22.81
N GLU A 166 -9.04 -3.02 22.00
CA GLU A 166 -7.92 -3.94 22.22
C GLU A 166 -6.99 -3.95 21.00
N TYR A 167 -5.72 -4.22 21.25
CA TYR A 167 -4.71 -4.45 20.24
C TYR A 167 -4.28 -5.91 20.29
N THR A 168 -4.15 -6.54 19.14
CA THR A 168 -3.77 -7.97 19.05
C THR A 168 -2.58 -8.16 18.10
N CYS A 169 -1.96 -9.33 18.19
CA CYS A 169 -1.07 -9.90 17.17
C CYS A 169 -1.56 -11.27 16.69
N ASP A 170 -2.84 -11.54 16.84
CA ASP A 170 -3.46 -12.75 16.32
C ASP A 170 -3.23 -12.91 14.82
N ILE A 171 -3.08 -14.14 14.40
CA ILE A 171 -2.91 -14.51 13.00
C ILE A 171 -4.06 -15.39 12.57
N HIS A 172 -4.79 -14.94 11.56
CA HIS A 172 -5.80 -15.73 10.87
C HIS A 172 -5.42 -15.88 9.41
N ARG A 173 -5.90 -16.95 8.77
CA ARG A 173 -5.77 -17.14 7.33
C ARG A 173 -7.10 -17.41 6.66
N PHE A 174 -7.25 -16.88 5.48
CA PHE A 174 -8.39 -17.12 4.61
C PHE A 174 -7.95 -17.96 3.43
N ASN A 175 -8.61 -19.08 3.21
CA ASN A 175 -8.36 -19.91 2.04
C ASN A 175 -9.12 -19.34 0.84
N LEU A 176 -8.41 -18.80 -0.12
CA LEU A 176 -8.96 -18.17 -1.32
C LEU A 176 -9.75 -19.13 -2.22
N ARG A 177 -9.53 -20.45 -2.11
CA ARG A 177 -10.24 -21.47 -2.92
C ARG A 177 -11.54 -21.92 -2.27
N THR A 178 -11.57 -22.04 -0.95
CA THR A 178 -12.71 -22.62 -0.22
C THR A 178 -13.58 -21.57 0.46
N GLY A 179 -13.08 -20.34 0.60
CA GLY A 179 -13.77 -19.26 1.31
C GLY A 179 -13.83 -19.46 2.83
N VAL A 180 -12.86 -20.18 3.41
CA VAL A 180 -12.85 -20.53 4.83
C VAL A 180 -11.79 -19.72 5.58
N TRP A 181 -12.21 -19.06 6.67
CA TRP A 181 -11.33 -18.48 7.68
C TRP A 181 -11.00 -19.51 8.75
N GLU A 182 -9.76 -19.50 9.19
CA GLU A 182 -9.27 -20.30 10.30
C GLU A 182 -8.20 -19.52 11.10
N PRO A 183 -8.19 -19.64 12.44
CA PRO A 183 -7.11 -19.10 13.24
C PRO A 183 -5.84 -19.90 12.98
N VAL A 184 -4.73 -19.20 12.84
CA VAL A 184 -3.39 -19.81 12.76
C VAL A 184 -2.73 -19.74 14.12
N TYR A 185 -2.84 -18.59 14.78
CA TYR A 185 -2.34 -18.36 16.13
C TYR A 185 -3.14 -17.27 16.83
N ILE A 186 -3.62 -17.57 18.03
CA ILE A 186 -4.30 -16.61 18.90
C ILE A 186 -3.39 -16.32 20.09
N CYS A 187 -3.02 -15.05 20.24
CA CYS A 187 -2.14 -14.60 21.30
C CYS A 187 -2.82 -14.74 22.66
N SER A 188 -2.16 -15.42 23.58
CA SER A 188 -2.68 -15.67 24.94
C SER A 188 -2.31 -14.56 25.91
N GLY A 189 -1.31 -13.74 25.58
CA GLY A 189 -0.67 -12.78 26.47
C GLY A 189 0.15 -13.43 27.58
N ARG A 190 0.42 -14.74 27.51
CA ARG A 190 1.14 -15.52 28.52
C ARG A 190 2.49 -16.04 28.04
N ASP A 191 2.65 -16.21 26.74
CA ASP A 191 3.90 -16.64 26.15
C ASP A 191 4.80 -15.41 25.93
N GLN A 192 6.01 -15.44 26.48
CA GLN A 192 6.98 -14.35 26.35
C GLN A 192 7.48 -14.12 24.92
N SER A 193 7.30 -15.10 24.03
CA SER A 193 7.62 -14.95 22.60
C SER A 193 6.53 -14.22 21.84
N GLU A 194 5.31 -14.12 22.38
CA GLU A 194 4.21 -13.38 21.75
C GLU A 194 4.54 -11.88 21.72
N PRO A 195 4.41 -11.23 20.56
CA PRO A 195 4.60 -9.80 20.49
C PRO A 195 3.44 -9.05 21.15
N ALA A 196 3.72 -7.86 21.66
CA ALA A 196 2.67 -6.96 22.13
C ALA A 196 1.70 -6.64 20.98
N GLY A 197 0.40 -6.63 21.30
CA GLY A 197 -0.67 -6.29 20.35
C GLY A 197 -0.44 -4.91 19.73
N ARG A 198 -0.69 -4.79 18.43
CA ARG A 198 -0.35 -3.57 17.67
C ARG A 198 -1.21 -3.34 16.45
N TYR A 199 -1.29 -2.10 16.04
CA TYR A 199 -1.92 -1.69 14.80
C TYR A 199 -0.95 -0.81 13.99
N ARG A 200 -1.25 -0.62 12.69
CA ARG A 200 -0.45 0.24 11.81
C ARG A 200 1.03 -0.14 11.75
N HIS A 201 1.29 -1.41 11.93
CA HIS A 201 2.53 -2.08 11.55
C HIS A 201 2.46 -2.47 10.08
N GLU A 202 3.60 -2.86 9.55
CA GLU A 202 3.71 -3.44 8.20
C GLU A 202 4.29 -4.85 8.30
N LEU A 203 4.11 -5.64 7.26
CA LEU A 203 4.61 -7.01 7.20
C LEU A 203 5.66 -7.17 6.12
N ALA A 204 6.58 -8.11 6.35
CA ALA A 204 7.43 -8.70 5.34
C ALA A 204 7.32 -10.22 5.39
N PHE A 205 7.65 -10.88 4.29
CA PHE A 205 7.57 -12.32 4.19
C PHE A 205 8.68 -12.87 3.28
N ASP A 206 9.43 -13.84 3.74
CA ASP A 206 10.52 -14.47 2.99
C ASP A 206 10.18 -15.86 2.39
N GLY A 207 8.93 -16.28 2.54
CA GLY A 207 8.46 -17.62 2.15
C GLY A 207 8.24 -18.56 3.34
N LYS A 208 8.80 -18.23 4.52
CA LYS A 208 8.72 -19.01 5.74
C LYS A 208 8.27 -18.17 6.93
N LEU A 209 8.91 -17.02 7.17
CA LEU A 209 8.66 -16.13 8.29
C LEU A 209 7.81 -14.92 7.88
N ILE A 210 6.80 -14.60 8.70
CA ILE A 210 6.08 -13.34 8.65
C ILE A 210 6.75 -12.39 9.65
N TYR A 211 7.46 -11.39 9.17
CA TYR A 211 8.11 -10.36 9.98
C TYR A 211 7.12 -9.23 10.27
N VAL A 212 7.04 -8.79 11.54
CA VAL A 212 6.17 -7.68 11.95
C VAL A 212 7.01 -6.44 12.21
N LEU A 213 6.82 -5.41 11.40
CA LEU A 213 7.68 -4.23 11.36
C LEU A 213 7.00 -3.03 12.02
N GLY A 214 7.54 -2.59 13.16
CA GLY A 214 7.05 -1.42 13.88
C GLY A 214 5.59 -1.52 14.30
N GLY A 215 4.80 -0.46 14.03
CA GLY A 215 3.45 -0.32 14.53
C GLY A 215 3.42 0.18 15.97
N GLY A 216 2.31 0.02 16.64
CA GLY A 216 2.20 0.45 18.03
C GLY A 216 0.78 0.36 18.56
N THR A 217 0.56 1.09 19.64
CA THR A 217 -0.74 1.32 20.26
C THR A 217 -1.09 2.82 20.19
N ALA A 218 -2.15 3.27 20.83
CA ALA A 218 -2.39 4.71 20.99
C ALA A 218 -1.27 5.39 21.78
N ALA A 219 -0.70 4.69 22.77
CA ALA A 219 0.28 5.24 23.72
C ALA A 219 1.73 5.22 23.20
N GLU A 220 2.11 4.19 22.45
CA GLU A 220 3.52 3.96 22.08
C GLU A 220 3.70 3.44 20.65
N ALA A 221 4.88 3.63 20.11
CA ALA A 221 5.35 3.04 18.87
C ALA A 221 6.45 2.02 19.14
N PHE A 222 6.44 0.89 18.40
CA PHE A 222 7.40 -0.18 18.56
C PHE A 222 8.63 -0.02 17.67
N GLY A 223 9.77 -0.49 18.18
CA GLY A 223 11.09 -0.36 17.57
C GLY A 223 11.42 -1.45 16.56
N PHE A 224 12.68 -1.40 16.11
CA PHE A 224 13.21 -2.26 15.04
C PHE A 224 14.54 -2.95 15.40
N SER A 225 15.04 -2.79 16.60
CA SER A 225 16.21 -3.54 17.09
C SER A 225 15.90 -5.02 17.30
N GLU A 226 14.67 -5.28 17.70
CA GLU A 226 14.09 -6.62 17.82
C GLU A 226 12.82 -6.66 16.99
N ILE A 227 12.72 -7.63 16.07
CA ILE A 227 11.58 -7.79 15.18
C ILE A 227 10.86 -9.10 15.54
N PRO A 228 9.58 -9.04 15.93
CA PRO A 228 8.78 -10.24 16.05
C PRO A 228 8.59 -10.88 14.66
N ALA A 229 8.75 -12.18 14.60
CA ALA A 229 8.49 -12.96 13.41
C ALA A 229 7.69 -14.22 13.74
N PHE A 230 6.77 -14.59 12.85
CA PHE A 230 5.98 -15.80 13.01
C PHE A 230 6.42 -16.84 11.99
N ASP A 231 6.83 -18.02 12.47
CA ASP A 231 7.23 -19.15 11.63
C ASP A 231 5.99 -19.96 11.24
N LEU A 232 5.67 -19.95 9.95
CA LEU A 232 4.50 -20.68 9.39
C LEU A 232 4.67 -22.20 9.39
N GLU A 233 5.90 -22.72 9.51
CA GLU A 233 6.13 -24.18 9.57
C GLU A 233 5.93 -24.72 10.98
N THR A 234 6.40 -23.98 11.98
CA THR A 234 6.32 -24.40 13.39
C THR A 234 5.12 -23.82 14.13
N ASN A 235 4.43 -22.83 13.54
CA ASN A 235 3.34 -22.05 14.13
C ASN A 235 3.76 -21.41 15.47
N LYS A 236 4.95 -20.79 15.51
CA LYS A 236 5.49 -20.13 16.69
C LYS A 236 5.96 -18.72 16.41
N TRP A 237 5.80 -17.85 17.39
CA TRP A 237 6.46 -16.56 17.43
C TRP A 237 7.93 -16.72 17.83
N ILE A 238 8.78 -15.94 17.22
CA ILE A 238 10.20 -15.79 17.55
C ILE A 238 10.54 -14.29 17.54
N VAL A 239 11.55 -13.91 18.29
CA VAL A 239 12.08 -12.54 18.29
C VAL A 239 13.45 -12.57 17.62
N LEU A 240 13.62 -11.74 16.61
CA LEU A 240 14.83 -11.65 15.82
C LEU A 240 15.56 -10.35 16.12
N ASN A 241 16.82 -10.44 16.55
CA ASN A 241 17.68 -9.28 16.71
C ASN A 241 18.14 -8.79 15.34
N THR A 242 18.09 -7.48 15.12
CA THR A 242 18.58 -6.84 13.91
C THR A 242 19.91 -6.14 14.15
N TYR A 243 20.66 -5.94 13.08
CA TYR A 243 21.91 -5.18 13.09
C TYR A 243 21.66 -3.77 12.57
N GLY A 244 22.30 -2.79 13.21
CA GLY A 244 22.22 -1.39 12.81
C GLY A 244 22.98 -1.09 11.52
N ASP A 245 22.76 0.08 10.96
CA ASP A 245 23.47 0.60 9.77
C ASP A 245 24.99 0.49 9.94
N SER A 246 25.69 0.04 8.90
CA SER A 246 27.12 -0.24 8.93
C SER A 246 28.01 0.98 9.28
N ASP A 247 27.51 2.20 9.03
CA ASP A 247 28.30 3.41 9.25
C ASP A 247 28.25 3.90 10.71
N ASN A 248 27.09 3.73 11.38
CA ASN A 248 26.88 4.29 12.72
C ASN A 248 26.16 3.36 13.68
N ASN A 249 25.92 2.10 13.28
CA ASN A 249 25.24 1.07 14.06
C ASN A 249 23.85 1.49 14.60
N THR A 250 23.14 2.36 13.87
CA THR A 250 21.80 2.76 14.23
C THR A 250 20.74 1.94 13.49
N VAL A 251 19.60 1.75 14.12
CA VAL A 251 18.39 1.17 13.55
C VAL A 251 17.34 2.28 13.37
N PRO A 252 16.28 2.07 12.59
CA PRO A 252 15.18 3.03 12.53
C PRO A 252 14.60 3.29 13.94
N GLU A 253 14.26 4.55 14.22
CA GLU A 253 13.53 4.88 15.44
C GLU A 253 12.16 4.20 15.45
N PRO A 254 11.60 3.86 16.65
CA PRO A 254 10.26 3.32 16.78
C PRO A 254 9.23 4.15 16.00
N ARG A 255 8.34 3.50 15.26
CA ARG A 255 7.32 4.21 14.48
C ARG A 255 6.12 3.35 14.11
N ARG A 256 4.99 4.00 13.93
CA ARG A 256 3.75 3.47 13.36
C ARG A 256 3.31 4.31 12.16
N CYS A 257 2.34 3.82 11.38
CA CYS A 257 1.78 4.55 10.23
C CYS A 257 2.83 4.94 9.16
N HIS A 258 3.92 4.18 9.10
CA HIS A 258 4.93 4.27 8.05
C HIS A 258 4.48 3.52 6.79
N GLY A 259 5.08 3.83 5.65
CA GLY A 259 4.92 3.03 4.44
C GLY A 259 5.96 1.92 4.38
N SER A 260 5.61 0.79 3.80
CA SER A 260 6.55 -0.33 3.59
C SER A 260 6.36 -0.96 2.22
N VAL A 261 7.45 -1.41 1.63
CA VAL A 261 7.47 -2.23 0.42
C VAL A 261 8.55 -3.30 0.53
N GLN A 262 8.33 -4.43 -0.14
CA GLN A 262 9.28 -5.54 -0.17
C GLN A 262 9.64 -5.86 -1.61
N TYR A 263 10.90 -6.21 -1.85
CA TYR A 263 11.38 -6.72 -3.13
C TYR A 263 12.47 -7.76 -2.94
N THR A 264 12.61 -8.63 -3.93
CA THR A 264 13.73 -9.58 -4.02
C THR A 264 14.60 -9.20 -5.21
N ASP A 265 15.88 -9.01 -5.00
CA ASP A 265 16.82 -8.75 -6.07
C ASP A 265 16.99 -10.01 -6.94
N GLU A 266 16.67 -9.91 -8.23
CA GLU A 266 16.70 -11.06 -9.15
C GLU A 266 18.10 -11.67 -9.32
N LYS A 267 19.18 -10.91 -9.07
CA LYS A 267 20.56 -11.36 -9.28
C LYS A 267 21.15 -12.03 -8.06
N THR A 268 20.84 -11.48 -6.87
CA THR A 268 21.42 -11.95 -5.61
C THR A 268 20.49 -12.87 -4.84
N GLY A 269 19.18 -12.87 -5.15
CA GLY A 269 18.16 -13.58 -4.39
C GLY A 269 17.87 -12.94 -3.02
N VAL A 270 18.48 -11.80 -2.71
CA VAL A 270 18.29 -11.10 -1.43
C VAL A 270 16.92 -10.45 -1.38
N THR A 271 16.15 -10.79 -0.38
CA THR A 271 14.87 -10.13 -0.07
C THR A 271 15.10 -8.96 0.86
N SER A 272 14.68 -7.79 0.43
CA SER A 272 14.80 -6.55 1.19
C SER A 272 13.44 -5.92 1.44
N VAL A 273 13.30 -5.28 2.60
CA VAL A 273 12.15 -4.47 2.97
C VAL A 273 12.58 -3.03 3.11
N VAL A 274 11.80 -2.10 2.56
CA VAL A 274 12.04 -0.67 2.70
C VAL A 274 10.89 -0.06 3.46
N ILE A 275 11.20 0.65 4.55
CA ILE A 275 10.25 1.45 5.31
C ILE A 275 10.50 2.94 5.08
N SER A 276 9.46 3.76 5.13
CA SER A 276 9.56 5.19 4.88
C SER A 276 8.61 5.99 5.77
N GLY A 277 9.07 7.13 6.27
CA GLY A 277 8.25 8.04 7.07
C GLY A 277 7.69 7.40 8.34
N GLY A 278 6.50 7.80 8.76
CA GLY A 278 5.85 7.32 9.98
C GLY A 278 5.94 8.33 11.14
N TYR A 279 5.49 7.90 12.32
CA TYR A 279 5.31 8.75 13.49
C TYR A 279 5.50 7.94 14.77
N ASN A 280 6.16 8.51 15.80
CA ASN A 280 6.39 7.85 17.06
C ASN A 280 5.66 8.43 18.28
N GLY A 281 4.88 9.49 18.06
CA GLY A 281 4.23 10.27 19.12
C GLY A 281 4.75 11.70 19.15
N ASP A 282 6.06 11.89 19.00
CA ASP A 282 6.72 13.19 19.06
C ASP A 282 7.18 13.68 17.68
N HIS A 283 7.75 12.77 16.88
CA HIS A 283 8.36 13.09 15.60
C HIS A 283 7.64 12.44 14.43
N VAL A 284 7.54 13.19 13.33
CA VAL A 284 7.14 12.70 12.01
C VAL A 284 8.41 12.55 11.17
N PHE A 285 8.61 11.36 10.61
CA PHE A 285 9.83 11.01 9.91
C PHE A 285 9.75 11.26 8.39
N SER A 286 10.90 11.52 7.78
CA SER A 286 11.08 11.58 6.31
C SER A 286 12.16 10.63 5.81
N ASP A 287 12.83 9.92 6.72
CA ASP A 287 13.89 8.98 6.43
C ASP A 287 13.35 7.70 5.75
N VAL A 288 14.26 7.02 5.06
CA VAL A 288 13.98 5.75 4.39
C VAL A 288 15.05 4.75 4.80
N TRP A 289 14.61 3.59 5.24
CA TRP A 289 15.47 2.53 5.71
C TRP A 289 15.22 1.24 4.95
N LYS A 290 16.27 0.49 4.69
CA LYS A 290 16.23 -0.83 4.06
C LYS A 290 16.69 -1.88 5.06
N LEU A 291 15.91 -2.95 5.22
CA LEU A 291 16.27 -4.16 5.93
C LEU A 291 16.57 -5.28 4.93
N ASP A 292 17.74 -5.86 5.01
CA ASP A 292 18.07 -7.13 4.36
C ASP A 292 17.57 -8.28 5.24
N LEU A 293 16.58 -9.04 4.76
CA LEU A 293 15.97 -10.13 5.54
C LEU A 293 16.91 -11.36 5.71
N ASN A 294 17.91 -11.50 4.84
CA ASN A 294 18.81 -12.66 4.91
C ASN A 294 19.80 -12.54 6.08
N ILE A 295 20.22 -11.32 6.41
CA ILE A 295 21.22 -11.05 7.44
C ILE A 295 20.70 -10.14 8.55
N LEU A 296 19.44 -9.71 8.47
CA LEU A 296 18.76 -8.81 9.40
C LEU A 296 19.50 -7.47 9.63
N GLN A 297 20.11 -6.95 8.57
CA GLN A 297 20.92 -5.73 8.60
C GLN A 297 20.12 -4.54 8.09
N TRP A 298 20.00 -3.50 8.91
CA TRP A 298 19.46 -2.21 8.51
C TRP A 298 20.49 -1.37 7.75
N THR A 299 20.01 -0.60 6.79
CA THR A 299 20.78 0.42 6.06
C THR A 299 19.94 1.68 5.93
N CYS A 300 20.44 2.81 6.43
CA CYS A 300 19.82 4.11 6.20
C CYS A 300 20.09 4.58 4.77
N LEU A 301 19.05 4.74 3.98
CA LEU A 301 19.16 5.22 2.60
C LEU A 301 19.29 6.76 2.59
N ARG A 302 20.40 7.31 3.07
CA ARG A 302 20.63 8.74 3.36
C ARG A 302 20.33 9.69 2.21
N LYS A 303 20.44 9.24 0.95
CA LYS A 303 20.10 10.01 -0.25
C LYS A 303 18.65 9.87 -0.67
N CYS A 304 17.95 8.87 -0.11
CA CYS A 304 16.57 8.55 -0.39
C CYS A 304 15.69 9.11 0.75
N ILE A 305 15.37 10.37 0.69
CA ILE A 305 14.61 11.07 1.72
C ILE A 305 13.26 11.49 1.12
N LEU A 306 12.17 11.24 1.84
CA LEU A 306 10.85 11.72 1.44
C LEU A 306 10.86 13.26 1.33
N PRO A 307 10.14 13.85 0.38
CA PRO A 307 10.15 15.31 0.17
C PRO A 307 9.69 16.13 1.38
N CYS A 308 8.92 15.53 2.27
CA CYS A 308 8.54 16.09 3.57
C CYS A 308 8.29 14.96 4.58
N PRO A 309 8.41 15.23 5.89
CA PRO A 309 7.97 14.29 6.91
C PRO A 309 6.48 13.97 6.75
N VAL A 310 6.13 12.68 6.76
CA VAL A 310 4.77 12.22 6.51
C VAL A 310 4.46 10.92 7.24
N TYR A 311 3.21 10.78 7.69
CA TYR A 311 2.69 9.54 8.28
C TYR A 311 1.26 9.27 7.78
N PHE A 312 0.75 8.06 7.94
CA PHE A 312 -0.49 7.60 7.33
C PHE A 312 -0.53 7.74 5.79
N HIS A 313 0.63 7.91 5.16
CA HIS A 313 0.77 7.70 3.73
C HIS A 313 0.78 6.19 3.44
N SER A 314 0.61 5.84 2.19
CA SER A 314 0.74 4.46 1.77
C SER A 314 1.83 4.34 0.71
N ALA A 315 2.51 3.20 0.70
CA ALA A 315 3.57 2.89 -0.25
C ALA A 315 3.22 1.63 -1.05
N ALA A 316 3.64 1.58 -2.31
CA ALA A 316 3.50 0.42 -3.18
C ALA A 316 4.69 0.33 -4.14
N LEU A 317 5.01 -0.89 -4.57
CA LEU A 317 6.16 -1.17 -5.42
C LEU A 317 5.73 -1.78 -6.74
N THR A 318 6.25 -1.26 -7.85
CA THR A 318 6.08 -1.92 -9.16
C THR A 318 7.00 -3.14 -9.27
N PRO A 319 6.67 -4.11 -10.15
CA PRO A 319 7.51 -5.28 -10.38
C PRO A 319 8.95 -4.93 -10.79
N GLU A 320 9.16 -3.76 -11.40
CA GLU A 320 10.47 -3.29 -11.84
C GLU A 320 11.30 -2.62 -10.73
N GLY A 321 10.77 -2.52 -9.50
CA GLY A 321 11.49 -1.96 -8.35
C GLY A 321 11.36 -0.45 -8.18
N ARG A 322 10.28 0.16 -8.71
CA ARG A 322 9.93 1.57 -8.46
C ARG A 322 8.88 1.68 -7.38
N MET A 323 9.26 2.24 -6.24
CA MET A 323 8.35 2.52 -5.13
C MET A 323 7.58 3.81 -5.41
N TYR A 324 6.27 3.78 -5.16
CA TYR A 324 5.38 4.93 -5.15
C TYR A 324 4.89 5.19 -3.75
N THR A 325 4.73 6.46 -3.39
CA THR A 325 4.04 6.91 -2.17
C THR A 325 2.91 7.85 -2.53
N PHE A 326 1.81 7.80 -1.79
CA PHE A 326 0.66 8.66 -2.00
C PHE A 326 0.03 9.07 -0.67
N GLY A 327 -0.48 10.29 -0.61
CA GLY A 327 -1.25 10.80 0.50
C GLY A 327 -0.48 10.91 1.81
N GLY A 328 -1.21 10.88 2.91
CA GLY A 328 -0.70 10.98 4.27
C GLY A 328 -0.91 12.35 4.90
N ILE A 329 -0.48 12.44 6.15
CA ILE A 329 -0.55 13.64 6.97
C ILE A 329 0.81 14.31 7.00
N ILE A 330 0.84 15.58 6.69
CA ILE A 330 2.02 16.44 6.68
C ILE A 330 1.75 17.69 7.54
N ARG A 331 2.81 18.42 7.88
CA ARG A 331 2.69 19.75 8.49
C ARG A 331 3.01 20.82 7.45
N VAL A 332 2.10 21.76 7.28
CA VAL A 332 2.26 22.95 6.42
C VAL A 332 2.03 24.17 7.30
N ASN A 333 3.02 25.05 7.43
CA ASN A 333 2.95 26.23 8.29
C ASN A 333 2.50 25.92 9.74
N ASN A 334 3.00 24.81 10.30
CA ASN A 334 2.61 24.27 11.61
C ASN A 334 1.17 23.72 11.71
N GLU A 335 0.40 23.72 10.65
CA GLU A 335 -0.94 23.11 10.60
C GLU A 335 -0.87 21.69 10.03
N ILE A 336 -1.79 20.86 10.50
CA ILE A 336 -1.95 19.48 10.02
C ILE A 336 -2.76 19.51 8.72
N ALA A 337 -2.16 19.01 7.66
CA ALA A 337 -2.80 18.89 6.35
C ALA A 337 -2.70 17.43 5.82
N ARG A 338 -3.62 17.06 4.94
CA ARG A 338 -3.57 15.82 4.19
C ARG A 338 -3.18 16.10 2.76
N THR A 339 -2.13 15.44 2.30
CA THR A 339 -1.63 15.61 0.94
C THR A 339 -2.28 14.63 -0.03
N ASN A 340 -2.32 14.99 -1.31
CA ASN A 340 -2.62 14.11 -2.45
C ASN A 340 -1.42 13.95 -3.39
N ALA A 341 -0.23 14.30 -2.92
CA ALA A 341 0.98 14.20 -3.70
C ALA A 341 1.32 12.73 -3.98
N VAL A 342 1.70 12.45 -5.23
CA VAL A 342 2.29 11.19 -5.66
C VAL A 342 3.78 11.39 -5.82
N HIS A 343 4.57 10.58 -5.14
CA HIS A 343 6.02 10.55 -5.34
C HIS A 343 6.48 9.16 -5.73
N SER A 344 7.59 9.07 -6.41
CA SER A 344 8.21 7.77 -6.68
C SER A 344 9.72 7.82 -6.60
N VAL A 345 10.31 6.66 -6.34
CA VAL A 345 11.76 6.47 -6.26
C VAL A 345 12.11 5.08 -6.77
N TRP A 346 13.21 4.98 -7.50
CA TRP A 346 13.80 3.70 -7.86
C TRP A 346 14.62 3.16 -6.69
N LEU A 347 14.22 2.02 -6.15
CA LEU A 347 14.94 1.34 -5.05
C LEU A 347 16.02 0.37 -5.57
N THR A 348 15.96 0.05 -6.85
CA THR A 348 16.93 -0.79 -7.56
C THR A 348 17.31 -0.12 -8.89
N ILE A 349 18.38 -0.57 -9.50
CA ILE A 349 18.70 -0.19 -10.89
C ILE A 349 17.89 -1.09 -11.81
N PRO A 350 16.86 -0.56 -12.51
CA PRO A 350 16.01 -1.38 -13.37
C PRO A 350 16.74 -1.87 -14.61
N LYS A 351 16.13 -2.80 -15.33
CA LYS A 351 16.63 -3.27 -16.64
C LYS A 351 16.80 -2.09 -17.60
N LEU A 352 17.79 -2.17 -18.47
CA LEU A 352 18.09 -1.10 -19.46
C LEU A 352 16.86 -0.71 -20.28
N SER A 353 15.99 -1.68 -20.62
CA SER A 353 14.76 -1.42 -21.34
C SER A 353 13.81 -0.47 -20.58
N GLU A 354 13.76 -0.54 -19.25
CA GLU A 354 12.97 0.39 -18.42
C GLU A 354 13.60 1.78 -18.40
N MET A 355 14.93 1.86 -18.29
CA MET A 355 15.66 3.13 -18.36
C MET A 355 15.44 3.83 -19.70
N CYS A 356 15.53 3.06 -20.80
CA CYS A 356 15.23 3.56 -22.15
C CYS A 356 13.77 4.03 -22.27
N TRP A 357 12.82 3.28 -21.71
CA TRP A 357 11.41 3.66 -21.72
C TRP A 357 11.17 4.99 -20.96
N GLN A 358 11.79 5.18 -19.80
CA GLN A 358 11.72 6.45 -19.08
C GLN A 358 12.31 7.60 -19.89
N ALA A 359 13.43 7.38 -20.60
CA ALA A 359 14.03 8.37 -21.49
C ALA A 359 13.09 8.70 -22.67
N VAL A 360 12.45 7.68 -23.26
CA VAL A 360 11.48 7.88 -24.36
C VAL A 360 10.32 8.75 -23.90
N ILE A 361 9.74 8.49 -22.72
CA ILE A 361 8.65 9.30 -22.14
C ILE A 361 9.13 10.73 -21.88
N TYR A 362 10.35 10.91 -21.40
CA TYR A 362 10.92 12.21 -21.07
C TYR A 362 11.12 13.08 -22.32
N TYR A 363 11.70 12.52 -23.38
CA TYR A 363 11.97 13.26 -24.63
C TYR A 363 10.76 13.39 -25.55
N ASN A 364 9.75 12.54 -25.38
CA ASN A 364 8.56 12.52 -26.21
C ASN A 364 7.30 12.59 -25.33
N PRO A 365 7.00 13.74 -24.70
CA PRO A 365 5.85 13.87 -23.82
C PRO A 365 4.52 13.57 -24.52
N ASP A 366 4.44 13.80 -25.85
CA ASP A 366 3.26 13.53 -26.68
C ASP A 366 2.95 12.03 -26.83
N ILE A 367 3.86 11.15 -26.42
CA ILE A 367 3.64 9.69 -26.44
C ILE A 367 2.39 9.29 -25.66
N ARG A 368 2.05 10.09 -24.66
CA ARG A 368 0.87 9.91 -23.80
C ARG A 368 -0.47 10.10 -24.53
N HIS A 369 -0.43 10.77 -25.69
CA HIS A 369 -1.61 11.12 -26.50
C HIS A 369 -1.71 10.31 -27.81
N LYS A 370 -0.67 9.51 -28.13
CA LYS A 370 -0.62 8.71 -29.34
C LYS A 370 -1.45 7.44 -29.20
N THR A 371 -2.06 7.03 -30.30
CA THR A 371 -2.80 5.76 -30.37
C THR A 371 -1.87 4.56 -30.28
N ARG A 372 -2.43 3.41 -29.95
CA ARG A 372 -1.70 2.13 -29.91
C ARG A 372 -0.96 1.86 -31.21
N ASN A 373 -1.63 2.06 -32.34
CA ASN A 373 -1.06 1.78 -33.66
C ASN A 373 0.11 2.73 -33.99
N GLU A 374 -0.02 4.02 -33.69
CA GLU A 374 1.07 4.98 -33.88
C GLU A 374 2.31 4.58 -33.08
N LEU A 375 2.13 4.18 -31.81
CA LEU A 375 3.27 3.77 -30.98
C LEU A 375 3.95 2.50 -31.50
N LEU A 376 3.17 1.53 -31.96
CA LEU A 376 3.72 0.32 -32.58
C LEU A 376 4.47 0.64 -33.87
N CYS A 377 3.94 1.56 -34.72
CA CYS A 377 4.63 2.03 -35.91
C CYS A 377 5.94 2.81 -35.60
N MET A 378 6.01 3.46 -34.43
CA MET A 378 7.25 4.09 -33.94
C MET A 378 8.26 3.08 -33.41
N GLY A 379 7.95 1.77 -33.40
CA GLY A 379 8.82 0.72 -32.90
C GLY A 379 8.82 0.57 -31.39
N ILE A 380 7.85 1.16 -30.66
CA ILE A 380 7.72 0.97 -29.23
C ILE A 380 7.29 -0.49 -28.95
N PRO A 381 8.03 -1.24 -28.12
CA PRO A 381 7.68 -2.61 -27.79
C PRO A 381 6.29 -2.73 -27.16
N LEU A 382 5.53 -3.76 -27.55
CA LEU A 382 4.15 -3.98 -27.12
C LEU A 382 3.97 -3.92 -25.60
N LYS A 383 4.92 -4.46 -24.82
CA LYS A 383 4.89 -4.44 -23.34
C LYS A 383 4.83 -3.02 -22.76
N PHE A 384 5.43 -2.03 -23.40
CA PHE A 384 5.37 -0.62 -22.98
C PHE A 384 4.10 0.07 -23.48
N VAL A 385 3.68 -0.25 -24.71
CA VAL A 385 2.42 0.24 -25.26
C VAL A 385 1.25 -0.19 -24.37
N GLN A 386 1.24 -1.41 -23.87
CA GLN A 386 0.20 -1.94 -22.97
C GLN A 386 0.12 -1.22 -21.60
N ARG A 387 1.16 -0.49 -21.19
CA ARG A 387 1.15 0.29 -19.95
C ARG A 387 0.40 1.63 -20.05
N ILE A 388 0.05 2.05 -21.25
CA ILE A 388 -0.70 3.28 -21.47
C ILE A 388 -2.20 2.95 -21.43
N ASP A 389 -2.96 3.65 -20.58
CA ASP A 389 -4.41 3.55 -20.55
C ASP A 389 -5.00 4.39 -21.69
N TRP A 390 -5.55 3.71 -22.68
CA TRP A 390 -6.29 4.36 -23.73
C TRP A 390 -7.71 4.65 -23.22
N VAL A 391 -8.17 5.87 -23.40
CA VAL A 391 -9.61 6.15 -23.33
C VAL A 391 -10.22 5.57 -24.62
N ILE A 392 -10.68 4.32 -24.54
CA ILE A 392 -11.40 3.70 -25.66
C ILE A 392 -12.75 4.39 -25.75
N SER A 393 -12.89 5.29 -26.68
CA SER A 393 -14.20 5.78 -27.13
C SER A 393 -14.91 4.61 -27.83
N GLY A 394 -15.73 3.87 -27.10
CA GLY A 394 -16.84 3.11 -27.63
C GLY A 394 -16.62 1.71 -28.17
N GLU A 395 -15.60 0.94 -27.77
CA GLU A 395 -15.54 -0.49 -28.09
C GLU A 395 -15.40 -1.35 -26.82
N THR A 396 -16.46 -2.06 -26.46
CA THR A 396 -16.46 -3.11 -25.46
C THR A 396 -15.79 -4.36 -26.04
N HIS A 397 -14.52 -4.58 -25.77
CA HIS A 397 -13.96 -5.91 -25.93
C HIS A 397 -14.42 -6.78 -24.74
N HIS A 398 -15.23 -7.81 -25.04
CA HIS A 398 -15.41 -8.94 -24.15
C HIS A 398 -14.05 -9.59 -23.94
N ALA A 399 -13.43 -9.30 -22.81
CA ALA A 399 -12.33 -10.11 -22.32
C ALA A 399 -12.95 -11.39 -21.77
N ASP A 400 -12.44 -12.53 -22.24
CA ASP A 400 -12.80 -13.84 -21.74
C ASP A 400 -12.72 -13.87 -20.23
N ALA A 401 -13.78 -14.39 -19.61
CA ALA A 401 -13.90 -14.55 -18.16
C ALA A 401 -12.77 -15.44 -17.66
N CYS A 402 -11.70 -14.83 -17.24
CA CYS A 402 -10.65 -15.50 -16.49
C CYS A 402 -11.22 -15.86 -15.12
N THR A 403 -11.31 -17.12 -14.83
CA THR A 403 -11.73 -17.71 -13.57
C THR A 403 -10.94 -17.07 -12.43
N ILE A 404 -11.66 -16.30 -11.59
CA ILE A 404 -11.10 -15.62 -10.40
C ILE A 404 -11.02 -16.65 -9.27
N PHE A 405 -10.23 -17.70 -9.40
CA PHE A 405 -9.81 -18.56 -8.26
C PHE A 405 -8.99 -19.73 -8.81
#